data_7abbf306824f682da7ddc9d681d1c170
#
_entry.id   7abbf306824f682da7ddc9d681d1c170
#
_cell.length_a   1.000
_cell.length_b   1.000
_cell.length_c   1.000
_cell.angle_alpha   90.00
_cell.angle_beta   90.00
_cell.angle_gamma   90.00
#
_symmetry.space_group_name_H-M   'P 1'
#
loop_
_entity.id
_entity.type
_entity.pdbx_description
1 polymer ?
#
loop_
_entity_poly.entity_id
_entity_poly.type
_entity_poly.pdbx_seq_one_letter_code
_entity_poly.pdbx_strand_id
1 'polypeptide(L)'
;MWLSDVSVKRPVFASVVNLLLIIFGIVSFSMLSLREYPDIDPPIVSINTNYPGASANIVETRITQLLEDRISGIEGIKNITSTSRNGRSDITIEFELSRDIDAASNDVRERVSRALNNLPDQADPPEVSKSNSDEQPVMWFNLRSTNLNTMELTDYAERYLVDRLSIVNGVARVRIGGGRTYAMKVWLDRTAMAARDVTVADVESVIRSENVELPAGQVESLNRDFEVRVARSFLTPEDFAALTVAIGADGYLVRLGDIAKVELTAVEDETEFRGDGVNMIGLGIIKQSKANTLEVARAAREQIARIEQSLPDNIFIVPSYDSSVFIEQSISEVYNTLGIAMLLVVVVIYLFLGNVSATLIPAVTVPVSLIAAFIVMLALGFSINLLTLLAMVLAIGLVVDDAIVVLENIHRRIEMGEPAILAAYRGTREVGFAVVATTLVLISVFVPLVFLEGNVGRLFTEFALAIAAAVAFSSVTALTLSPMLGSILLKKSERSGFGNWLDNSFKKLEGGYFNSLGKTIHQPIMMMLLLAVAVGLIYQLQQRIPAEFTPKEDRSNFFIIMQSQEGASFESNSRNLKQVEDIVMEY
;
A
#
# COMPACT_ATOMS: atom_id res chain seq x y z
N MET A 1 -40.90 -19.12 -8.15
CA MET A 1 -39.57 -18.56 -8.53
C MET A 1 -38.73 -19.64 -9.18
N TRP A 2 -38.22 -19.41 -10.37
CA TRP A 2 -37.54 -20.47 -11.13
C TRP A 2 -36.34 -21.05 -10.41
N LEU A 3 -35.47 -20.21 -9.84
CA LEU A 3 -34.25 -20.65 -9.12
C LEU A 3 -34.58 -21.54 -7.92
N SER A 4 -35.46 -21.14 -7.03
CA SER A 4 -35.83 -21.92 -5.86
C SER A 4 -36.60 -23.20 -6.21
N ASP A 5 -37.45 -23.14 -7.25
CA ASP A 5 -38.23 -24.27 -7.72
C ASP A 5 -37.32 -25.37 -8.28
N VAL A 6 -36.28 -24.99 -9.04
CA VAL A 6 -35.27 -25.92 -9.57
C VAL A 6 -34.39 -26.48 -8.46
N SER A 7 -34.01 -25.64 -7.48
CA SER A 7 -33.13 -26.04 -6.38
C SER A 7 -33.76 -27.08 -5.46
N VAL A 8 -35.05 -26.94 -5.15
CA VAL A 8 -35.78 -27.93 -4.33
C VAL A 8 -36.04 -29.23 -5.12
N LYS A 9 -36.38 -29.14 -6.43
CA LYS A 9 -36.62 -30.30 -7.28
C LYS A 9 -35.36 -31.05 -7.68
N ARG A 10 -34.23 -30.36 -7.74
CA ARG A 10 -32.92 -30.93 -8.15
C ARG A 10 -31.82 -30.50 -7.16
N PRO A 11 -31.76 -31.12 -5.98
CA PRO A 11 -30.79 -30.77 -4.93
C PRO A 11 -29.34 -30.80 -5.41
N VAL A 12 -28.99 -31.71 -6.30
CA VAL A 12 -27.64 -31.80 -6.89
C VAL A 12 -27.29 -30.55 -7.68
N PHE A 13 -28.23 -29.98 -8.42
CA PHE A 13 -27.99 -28.72 -9.16
C PHE A 13 -27.67 -27.56 -8.19
N ALA A 14 -28.46 -27.39 -7.13
CA ALA A 14 -28.22 -26.36 -6.12
C ALA A 14 -26.85 -26.55 -5.43
N SER A 15 -26.50 -27.80 -5.08
CA SER A 15 -25.21 -28.11 -4.48
C SER A 15 -24.04 -27.79 -5.41
N VAL A 16 -24.13 -28.15 -6.69
CA VAL A 16 -23.07 -27.90 -7.68
C VAL A 16 -22.88 -26.39 -7.90
N VAL A 17 -23.97 -25.61 -8.05
CA VAL A 17 -23.87 -24.16 -8.22
C VAL A 17 -23.18 -23.51 -7.03
N ASN A 18 -23.57 -23.85 -5.80
CA ASN A 18 -22.95 -23.28 -4.60
C ASN A 18 -21.51 -23.76 -4.39
N LEU A 19 -21.21 -25.03 -4.75
CA LEU A 19 -19.83 -25.53 -4.73
C LEU A 19 -18.93 -24.77 -5.73
N LEU A 20 -19.44 -24.49 -6.93
CA LEU A 20 -18.73 -23.67 -7.91
C LEU A 20 -18.47 -22.25 -7.39
N LEU A 21 -19.45 -21.63 -6.72
CA LEU A 21 -19.27 -20.33 -6.08
C LEU A 21 -18.15 -20.37 -5.03
N ILE A 22 -18.08 -21.42 -4.21
CA ILE A 22 -17.00 -21.62 -3.23
C ILE A 22 -15.65 -21.78 -3.95
N ILE A 23 -15.56 -22.65 -4.94
CA ILE A 23 -14.29 -22.93 -5.65
C ILE A 23 -13.79 -21.67 -6.34
N PHE A 24 -14.63 -21.00 -7.13
CA PHE A 24 -14.24 -19.76 -7.80
C PHE A 24 -13.94 -18.64 -6.80
N GLY A 25 -14.67 -18.55 -5.70
CA GLY A 25 -14.41 -17.57 -4.65
C GLY A 25 -13.06 -17.79 -3.96
N ILE A 26 -12.69 -19.03 -3.63
CA ILE A 26 -11.39 -19.37 -3.04
C ILE A 26 -10.25 -19.07 -4.03
N VAL A 27 -10.43 -19.46 -5.31
CA VAL A 27 -9.44 -19.14 -6.35
C VAL A 27 -9.28 -17.62 -6.49
N SER A 28 -10.40 -16.90 -6.53
CA SER A 28 -10.37 -15.42 -6.60
C SER A 28 -9.66 -14.81 -5.39
N PHE A 29 -9.94 -15.30 -4.19
CA PHE A 29 -9.26 -14.88 -2.96
C PHE A 29 -7.74 -15.06 -3.04
N SER A 30 -7.28 -16.20 -3.56
CA SER A 30 -5.84 -16.47 -3.70
C SER A 30 -5.14 -15.60 -4.77
N MET A 31 -5.91 -15.03 -5.71
CA MET A 31 -5.37 -14.16 -6.77
C MET A 31 -5.42 -12.67 -6.44
N LEU A 32 -6.21 -12.28 -5.42
CA LEU A 32 -6.32 -10.90 -4.99
C LEU A 32 -5.04 -10.45 -4.28
N SER A 33 -4.56 -9.25 -4.63
CA SER A 33 -3.44 -8.62 -3.92
C SER A 33 -3.87 -8.20 -2.52
N LEU A 34 -2.94 -8.33 -1.56
CA LEU A 34 -3.18 -7.96 -0.18
C LEU A 34 -2.42 -6.67 0.11
N ARG A 35 -3.16 -5.64 0.54
CA ARG A 35 -2.67 -4.29 0.82
C ARG A 35 -3.24 -3.77 2.15
N GLU A 36 -2.71 -2.69 2.66
CA GLU A 36 -3.27 -2.00 3.83
C GLU A 36 -4.56 -1.25 3.46
N TYR A 37 -4.49 -0.43 2.41
CA TYR A 37 -5.61 0.36 1.86
C TYR A 37 -5.80 0.08 0.37
N PRO A 38 -6.97 0.44 -0.19
CA PRO A 38 -7.16 0.51 -1.64
C PRO A 38 -6.14 1.43 -2.31
N ASP A 39 -6.01 1.35 -3.63
CA ASP A 39 -5.18 2.27 -4.41
C ASP A 39 -5.83 3.66 -4.46
N ILE A 40 -5.44 4.51 -3.52
CA ILE A 40 -5.97 5.89 -3.35
C ILE A 40 -5.00 6.96 -3.79
N ASP A 41 -3.81 6.58 -4.26
CA ASP A 41 -2.78 7.54 -4.58
C ASP A 41 -3.17 8.40 -5.77
N PRO A 42 -2.99 9.72 -5.65
CA PRO A 42 -3.07 10.59 -6.81
C PRO A 42 -1.95 10.22 -7.79
N PRO A 43 -2.19 10.29 -9.10
CA PRO A 43 -1.12 10.15 -10.07
C PRO A 43 -0.13 11.30 -9.93
N ILE A 44 1.11 10.99 -9.54
CA ILE A 44 2.19 11.97 -9.35
C ILE A 44 3.31 11.66 -10.32
N VAL A 45 3.77 12.69 -11.02
CA VAL A 45 4.97 12.64 -11.87
C VAL A 45 5.99 13.63 -11.32
N SER A 46 7.22 13.16 -11.08
CA SER A 46 8.33 13.98 -10.60
C SER A 46 9.35 14.20 -11.71
N ILE A 47 9.89 15.43 -11.75
CA ILE A 47 10.98 15.80 -12.66
C ILE A 47 12.14 16.26 -11.79
N ASN A 48 13.28 15.58 -11.89
CA ASN A 48 14.50 15.93 -11.18
C ASN A 48 15.55 16.38 -12.19
N THR A 49 16.20 17.50 -11.92
CA THR A 49 17.25 18.05 -12.79
C THR A 49 18.41 18.53 -11.94
N ASN A 50 19.62 18.01 -12.19
CA ASN A 50 20.83 18.49 -11.53
C ASN A 50 21.49 19.57 -12.38
N TYR A 51 21.96 20.60 -11.72
CA TYR A 51 22.75 21.67 -12.30
C TYR A 51 23.92 21.99 -11.37
N PRO A 52 24.98 21.19 -11.39
CA PRO A 52 26.09 21.31 -10.46
C PRO A 52 26.72 22.70 -10.44
N GLY A 53 26.99 23.23 -9.26
CA GLY A 53 27.59 24.56 -9.08
C GLY A 53 26.65 25.76 -9.21
N ALA A 54 25.41 25.56 -9.62
CA ALA A 54 24.42 26.65 -9.69
C ALA A 54 23.81 26.95 -8.31
N SER A 55 23.63 28.23 -7.97
CA SER A 55 22.86 28.63 -6.80
C SER A 55 21.36 28.36 -7.00
N ALA A 56 20.61 28.24 -5.89
CA ALA A 56 19.16 27.98 -5.93
C ALA A 56 18.39 28.97 -6.83
N ASN A 57 18.76 30.25 -6.81
CA ASN A 57 18.14 31.27 -7.65
C ASN A 57 18.45 31.08 -9.17
N ILE A 58 19.66 30.60 -9.51
CA ILE A 58 20.02 30.28 -10.89
C ILE A 58 19.26 29.03 -11.34
N VAL A 59 19.19 28.01 -10.48
CA VAL A 59 18.40 26.79 -10.73
C VAL A 59 16.94 27.16 -10.97
N GLU A 60 16.34 28.00 -10.13
CA GLU A 60 14.96 28.47 -10.27
C GLU A 60 14.73 29.12 -11.63
N THR A 61 15.53 30.11 -11.98
CA THR A 61 15.31 30.91 -13.20
C THR A 61 15.69 30.20 -14.49
N ARG A 62 16.67 29.30 -14.45
CA ARG A 62 17.21 28.67 -15.67
C ARG A 62 16.66 27.26 -15.91
N ILE A 63 16.18 26.58 -14.87
CA ILE A 63 15.68 25.20 -14.96
C ILE A 63 14.20 25.14 -14.57
N THR A 64 13.88 25.51 -13.32
CA THR A 64 12.56 25.25 -12.74
C THR A 64 11.46 25.99 -13.48
N GLN A 65 11.56 27.33 -13.61
CA GLN A 65 10.56 28.14 -14.30
C GLN A 65 10.38 27.74 -15.76
N LEU A 66 11.48 27.41 -16.46
CA LEU A 66 11.43 27.00 -17.86
C LEU A 66 10.67 25.66 -18.02
N LEU A 67 10.90 24.72 -17.13
CA LEU A 67 10.17 23.43 -17.13
C LEU A 67 8.71 23.63 -16.73
N GLU A 68 8.42 24.41 -15.69
CA GLU A 68 7.05 24.73 -15.25
C GLU A 68 6.22 25.34 -16.36
N ASP A 69 6.77 26.32 -17.10
CA ASP A 69 6.10 26.97 -18.24
C ASP A 69 5.72 25.95 -19.32
N ARG A 70 6.57 24.95 -19.55
CA ARG A 70 6.33 23.92 -20.58
C ARG A 70 5.28 22.89 -20.15
N ILE A 71 5.25 22.54 -18.86
CA ILE A 71 4.36 21.49 -18.35
C ILE A 71 2.99 22.02 -17.91
N SER A 72 2.87 23.31 -17.57
CA SER A 72 1.63 23.91 -17.04
C SER A 72 0.40 23.74 -17.96
N GLY A 73 0.62 23.55 -19.25
CA GLY A 73 -0.45 23.34 -20.24
C GLY A 73 -0.86 21.87 -20.44
N ILE A 74 -0.45 20.94 -19.59
CA ILE A 74 -0.87 19.52 -19.66
C ILE A 74 -2.24 19.38 -19.01
N GLU A 75 -3.14 18.66 -19.67
CA GLU A 75 -4.51 18.43 -19.18
C GLU A 75 -4.54 17.55 -17.93
N GLY A 76 -5.42 17.88 -16.99
CA GLY A 76 -5.64 17.09 -15.76
C GLY A 76 -4.61 17.35 -14.67
N ILE A 77 -3.80 18.38 -14.77
CA ILE A 77 -2.94 18.82 -13.66
C ILE A 77 -3.82 19.44 -12.56
N LYS A 78 -3.67 18.92 -11.35
CA LYS A 78 -4.31 19.44 -10.14
C LYS A 78 -3.41 20.45 -9.41
N ASN A 79 -2.13 20.11 -9.28
CA ASN A 79 -1.15 20.94 -8.59
C ASN A 79 0.26 20.71 -9.13
N ILE A 80 1.08 21.76 -9.15
CA ILE A 80 2.52 21.71 -9.42
C ILE A 80 3.22 22.31 -8.22
N THR A 81 4.15 21.59 -7.64
CA THR A 81 5.01 22.04 -6.56
C THR A 81 6.45 21.88 -6.97
N SER A 82 7.23 22.94 -6.84
CA SER A 82 8.65 22.91 -7.22
C SER A 82 9.53 23.38 -6.07
N THR A 83 10.70 22.77 -5.98
CA THR A 83 11.73 23.13 -5.01
C THR A 83 13.06 23.32 -5.74
N SER A 84 13.60 24.54 -5.69
CA SER A 84 14.92 24.87 -6.23
C SER A 84 15.94 24.96 -5.10
N ARG A 85 16.97 24.15 -5.20
CA ARG A 85 18.10 24.11 -4.25
C ARG A 85 19.40 24.40 -4.98
N ASN A 86 20.49 24.59 -4.23
CA ASN A 86 21.80 24.67 -4.85
C ASN A 86 22.10 23.39 -5.64
N GLY A 87 22.31 23.53 -6.93
CA GLY A 87 22.64 22.44 -7.83
C GLY A 87 21.48 21.53 -8.24
N ARG A 88 20.23 21.78 -7.80
CA ARG A 88 19.13 20.85 -8.08
C ARG A 88 17.76 21.51 -8.16
N SER A 89 16.96 21.06 -9.13
CA SER A 89 15.53 21.35 -9.28
C SER A 89 14.71 20.07 -9.11
N ASP A 90 13.73 20.10 -8.23
CA ASP A 90 12.76 19.03 -8.01
C ASP A 90 11.36 19.59 -8.29
N ILE A 91 10.66 19.08 -9.31
CA ILE A 91 9.29 19.45 -9.69
C ILE A 91 8.39 18.26 -9.50
N THR A 92 7.31 18.43 -8.74
CA THR A 92 6.30 17.40 -8.48
C THR A 92 4.96 17.86 -9.08
N ILE A 93 4.39 17.05 -9.95
CA ILE A 93 3.14 17.31 -10.65
C ILE A 93 2.11 16.31 -10.15
N GLU A 94 1.09 16.79 -9.44
CA GLU A 94 -0.06 16.02 -9.03
C GLU A 94 -1.17 16.17 -10.08
N PHE A 95 -1.66 15.05 -10.59
CA PHE A 95 -2.77 15.00 -11.54
C PHE A 95 -4.09 14.67 -10.84
N GLU A 96 -5.20 14.95 -11.53
CA GLU A 96 -6.51 14.51 -11.10
C GLU A 96 -6.56 12.97 -11.02
N LEU A 97 -7.31 12.44 -10.05
CA LEU A 97 -7.42 11.00 -9.81
C LEU A 97 -7.95 10.19 -11.00
N SER A 98 -8.71 10.84 -11.88
CA SER A 98 -9.24 10.23 -13.11
C SER A 98 -8.20 10.05 -14.20
N ARG A 99 -7.02 10.71 -14.07
CA ARG A 99 -5.98 10.70 -15.09
C ARG A 99 -5.15 9.41 -14.99
N ASP A 100 -4.93 8.75 -16.12
CA ASP A 100 -4.00 7.63 -16.21
C ASP A 100 -2.55 8.10 -16.05
N ILE A 101 -1.80 7.50 -15.11
CA ILE A 101 -0.44 7.93 -14.77
C ILE A 101 0.56 7.66 -15.92
N ASP A 102 0.32 6.63 -16.73
CA ASP A 102 1.19 6.31 -17.86
C ASP A 102 1.05 7.36 -18.96
N ALA A 103 -0.19 7.74 -19.28
CA ALA A 103 -0.48 8.81 -20.20
C ALA A 103 0.07 10.15 -19.69
N ALA A 104 -0.15 10.50 -18.43
CA ALA A 104 0.38 11.71 -17.80
C ALA A 104 1.91 11.78 -17.85
N SER A 105 2.60 10.69 -17.48
CA SER A 105 4.07 10.63 -17.54
C SER A 105 4.61 10.76 -18.97
N ASN A 106 3.94 10.20 -19.97
CA ASN A 106 4.32 10.35 -21.36
C ASN A 106 4.16 11.80 -21.86
N ASP A 107 3.05 12.46 -21.51
CA ASP A 107 2.82 13.86 -21.84
C ASP A 107 3.89 14.76 -21.19
N VAL A 108 4.20 14.53 -19.90
CA VAL A 108 5.27 15.26 -19.20
C VAL A 108 6.62 15.04 -19.91
N ARG A 109 6.97 13.79 -20.23
CA ARG A 109 8.23 13.46 -20.91
C ARG A 109 8.34 14.12 -22.27
N GLU A 110 7.25 14.16 -23.02
CA GLU A 110 7.21 14.84 -24.30
C GLU A 110 7.45 16.36 -24.17
N ARG A 111 6.80 17.00 -23.19
CA ARG A 111 6.98 18.44 -22.92
C ARG A 111 8.37 18.78 -22.44
N VAL A 112 8.93 17.97 -21.52
CA VAL A 112 10.29 18.10 -21.02
C VAL A 112 11.32 17.93 -22.16
N SER A 113 11.14 16.93 -23.03
CA SER A 113 12.03 16.70 -24.16
C SER A 113 12.11 17.90 -25.11
N ARG A 114 11.00 18.63 -25.29
CA ARG A 114 10.98 19.86 -26.08
C ARG A 114 11.72 21.04 -25.40
N ALA A 115 11.92 20.98 -24.10
CA ALA A 115 12.63 22.00 -23.33
C ALA A 115 14.15 21.78 -23.30
N LEU A 116 14.65 20.57 -23.62
CA LEU A 116 16.07 20.20 -23.48
C LEU A 116 17.02 21.19 -24.15
N ASN A 117 16.71 21.64 -25.37
CA ASN A 117 17.56 22.58 -26.12
C ASN A 117 17.62 24.00 -25.51
N ASN A 118 16.77 24.29 -24.52
CA ASN A 118 16.70 25.61 -23.87
C ASN A 118 17.35 25.56 -22.47
N LEU A 119 17.73 24.38 -22.00
CA LEU A 119 18.45 24.22 -20.73
C LEU A 119 19.93 24.56 -20.91
N PRO A 120 20.62 25.00 -19.83
CA PRO A 120 22.07 25.19 -19.88
C PRO A 120 22.81 23.89 -20.20
N ASP A 121 23.88 23.97 -21.01
CA ASP A 121 24.68 22.80 -21.43
C ASP A 121 25.32 22.05 -20.26
N GLN A 122 25.52 22.72 -19.12
CA GLN A 122 26.08 22.13 -17.90
C GLN A 122 25.03 21.47 -16.99
N ALA A 123 23.74 21.63 -17.30
CA ALA A 123 22.69 20.93 -16.57
C ALA A 123 22.53 19.49 -17.07
N ASP A 124 22.36 18.56 -16.16
CA ASP A 124 22.01 17.20 -16.53
C ASP A 124 20.63 17.15 -17.21
N PRO A 125 20.39 16.21 -18.11
CA PRO A 125 19.06 16.00 -18.67
C PRO A 125 18.02 15.74 -17.56
N PRO A 126 16.83 16.38 -17.60
CA PRO A 126 15.78 16.15 -16.62
C PRO A 126 15.33 14.69 -16.61
N GLU A 127 15.31 14.09 -15.43
CA GLU A 127 14.79 12.74 -15.21
C GLU A 127 13.31 12.82 -14.87
N VAL A 128 12.45 12.18 -15.67
CA VAL A 128 11.00 12.10 -15.44
C VAL A 128 10.66 10.73 -14.86
N SER A 129 10.19 10.70 -13.64
CA SER A 129 9.78 9.51 -12.90
C SER A 129 8.32 9.59 -12.46
N LYS A 130 7.67 8.44 -12.38
CA LYS A 130 6.36 8.31 -11.75
C LYS A 130 6.58 8.14 -10.25
N SER A 131 5.77 8.79 -9.43
CA SER A 131 5.77 8.56 -7.99
C SER A 131 4.50 7.81 -7.60
N ASN A 132 4.68 6.63 -7.03
CA ASN A 132 3.61 5.82 -6.45
C ASN A 132 3.90 5.60 -4.97
N SER A 133 2.86 5.43 -4.13
CA SER A 133 3.05 4.94 -2.76
C SER A 133 3.69 3.55 -2.73
N ASP A 134 3.49 2.76 -3.79
CA ASP A 134 4.17 1.48 -3.98
C ASP A 134 5.71 1.61 -4.11
N GLU A 135 6.25 2.82 -4.31
CA GLU A 135 7.69 3.08 -4.29
C GLU A 135 8.24 3.32 -2.88
N GLN A 136 7.38 3.38 -1.87
CA GLN A 136 7.82 3.40 -0.49
C GLN A 136 8.28 1.99 -0.07
N PRO A 137 9.43 1.89 0.62
CA PRO A 137 9.88 0.60 1.12
C PRO A 137 8.88 0.00 2.10
N VAL A 138 8.50 -1.25 1.86
CA VAL A 138 7.63 -2.02 2.75
C VAL A 138 8.35 -2.41 4.03
N MET A 139 9.69 -2.48 3.97
CA MET A 139 10.53 -2.74 5.14
C MET A 139 11.92 -2.13 4.95
N TRP A 140 12.54 -1.80 6.08
CA TRP A 140 13.90 -1.31 6.17
C TRP A 140 14.73 -2.21 7.07
N PHE A 141 15.93 -2.51 6.63
CA PHE A 141 16.98 -3.13 7.43
C PHE A 141 18.17 -2.19 7.52
N ASN A 142 18.73 -2.08 8.69
CA ASN A 142 19.92 -1.27 8.91
C ASN A 142 21.16 -2.16 8.86
N LEU A 143 22.14 -1.75 8.07
CA LEU A 143 23.45 -2.39 8.01
C LEU A 143 24.45 -1.57 8.81
N ARG A 144 25.08 -2.17 9.79
CA ARG A 144 26.13 -1.55 10.61
C ARG A 144 27.38 -2.40 10.63
N SER A 145 28.52 -1.77 10.89
CA SER A 145 29.79 -2.46 11.06
C SER A 145 30.57 -1.87 12.25
N THR A 146 31.41 -2.69 12.85
CA THR A 146 32.36 -2.25 13.90
C THR A 146 33.63 -1.63 13.33
N ASN A 147 33.98 -1.94 12.07
CA ASN A 147 35.28 -1.61 11.49
C ASN A 147 35.17 -0.83 10.17
N LEU A 148 34.05 -0.96 9.44
CA LEU A 148 33.88 -0.31 8.16
C LEU A 148 33.21 1.06 8.35
N ASN A 149 33.71 2.05 7.60
CA ASN A 149 33.05 3.35 7.51
C ASN A 149 31.82 3.28 6.58
N THR A 150 31.04 4.36 6.53
CA THR A 150 29.78 4.41 5.76
C THR A 150 30.00 4.17 4.25
N MET A 151 31.12 4.65 3.67
CA MET A 151 31.44 4.45 2.25
C MET A 151 31.76 2.98 1.96
N GLU A 152 32.59 2.36 2.78
CA GLU A 152 32.93 0.92 2.67
C GLU A 152 31.71 0.05 2.88
N LEU A 153 30.81 0.44 3.79
CA LEU A 153 29.55 -0.25 4.04
C LEU A 153 28.60 -0.14 2.84
N THR A 154 28.57 1.03 2.20
CA THR A 154 27.78 1.27 0.99
C THR A 154 28.28 0.41 -0.16
N ASP A 155 29.57 0.41 -0.43
CA ASP A 155 30.19 -0.43 -1.47
C ASP A 155 29.94 -1.92 -1.21
N TYR A 156 30.06 -2.37 0.05
CA TYR A 156 29.73 -3.74 0.42
C TYR A 156 28.25 -4.08 0.16
N ALA A 157 27.34 -3.18 0.52
CA ALA A 157 25.92 -3.40 0.31
C ALA A 157 25.58 -3.46 -1.18
N GLU A 158 26.09 -2.54 -1.99
CA GLU A 158 25.88 -2.52 -3.44
C GLU A 158 26.37 -3.80 -4.12
N ARG A 159 27.56 -4.27 -3.79
CA ARG A 159 28.16 -5.44 -4.44
C ARG A 159 27.60 -6.78 -3.98
N TYR A 160 27.21 -6.91 -2.72
CA TYR A 160 26.93 -8.22 -2.13
C TYR A 160 25.52 -8.41 -1.62
N LEU A 161 24.77 -7.32 -1.32
CA LEU A 161 23.45 -7.40 -0.69
C LEU A 161 22.33 -6.99 -1.62
N VAL A 162 22.49 -5.89 -2.36
CA VAL A 162 21.44 -5.34 -3.21
C VAL A 162 20.97 -6.36 -4.24
N ASP A 163 21.88 -6.98 -4.97
CA ASP A 163 21.52 -7.99 -5.99
C ASP A 163 20.82 -9.19 -5.38
N ARG A 164 21.32 -9.69 -4.24
CA ARG A 164 20.74 -10.85 -3.54
C ARG A 164 19.35 -10.60 -2.99
N LEU A 165 19.03 -9.36 -2.65
CA LEU A 165 17.70 -8.94 -2.20
C LEU A 165 16.78 -8.61 -3.38
N SER A 166 17.32 -8.07 -4.47
CA SER A 166 16.55 -7.71 -5.67
C SER A 166 15.98 -8.91 -6.43
N ILE A 167 16.62 -10.08 -6.32
CA ILE A 167 16.12 -11.32 -6.96
C ILE A 167 14.98 -11.98 -6.17
N VAL A 168 14.62 -11.49 -4.99
CA VAL A 168 13.50 -12.02 -4.20
C VAL A 168 12.19 -11.77 -4.96
N ASN A 169 11.37 -12.80 -5.07
CA ASN A 169 10.12 -12.71 -5.82
C ASN A 169 9.22 -11.60 -5.26
N GLY A 170 8.72 -10.74 -6.16
CA GLY A 170 7.87 -9.62 -5.82
C GLY A 170 8.61 -8.36 -5.37
N VAL A 171 9.94 -8.38 -5.23
CA VAL A 171 10.76 -7.18 -5.04
C VAL A 171 10.94 -6.46 -6.37
N ALA A 172 10.70 -5.15 -6.39
CA ALA A 172 10.96 -4.29 -7.55
C ALA A 172 12.40 -3.77 -7.55
N ARG A 173 12.85 -3.28 -6.40
CA ARG A 173 14.21 -2.75 -6.21
C ARG A 173 14.56 -2.68 -4.72
N VAL A 174 15.84 -2.57 -4.43
CA VAL A 174 16.37 -2.29 -3.10
C VAL A 174 16.93 -0.87 -3.10
N ARG A 175 16.52 -0.05 -2.13
CA ARG A 175 16.96 1.34 -1.97
C ARG A 175 17.98 1.41 -0.83
N ILE A 176 19.11 2.05 -1.07
CA ILE A 176 20.07 2.36 -0.02
C ILE A 176 19.74 3.74 0.55
N GLY A 177 19.54 3.82 1.86
CA GLY A 177 19.33 5.06 2.61
C GLY A 177 20.59 5.41 3.43
N GLY A 178 21.00 6.66 3.42
CA GLY A 178 22.21 7.11 4.14
C GLY A 178 23.53 6.59 3.58
N GLY A 179 23.49 5.95 2.40
CA GLY A 179 24.70 5.48 1.73
C GLY A 179 25.58 6.63 1.23
N ARG A 180 26.89 6.39 1.19
CA ARG A 180 27.90 7.32 0.69
C ARG A 180 28.74 6.67 -0.38
N THR A 181 28.59 7.13 -1.63
CA THR A 181 29.36 6.62 -2.77
C THR A 181 30.71 7.29 -2.85
N TYR A 182 31.75 6.56 -3.19
CA TYR A 182 33.10 7.09 -3.37
C TYR A 182 33.19 8.09 -4.53
N ALA A 183 33.95 9.16 -4.30
CA ALA A 183 34.38 10.10 -5.34
C ALA A 183 35.82 10.52 -5.15
N MET A 184 36.51 10.72 -6.26
CA MET A 184 37.81 11.38 -6.27
C MET A 184 37.58 12.89 -6.30
N LYS A 185 37.73 13.59 -5.16
CA LYS A 185 37.58 15.03 -5.06
C LYS A 185 38.89 15.75 -5.31
N VAL A 186 38.89 16.74 -6.16
CA VAL A 186 40.01 17.58 -6.51
C VAL A 186 39.75 18.99 -6.02
N TRP A 187 40.40 19.40 -4.95
CA TRP A 187 40.25 20.73 -4.35
C TRP A 187 41.31 21.67 -4.94
N LEU A 188 40.88 22.53 -5.87
CA LEU A 188 41.75 23.43 -6.61
C LEU A 188 42.24 24.60 -5.74
N ASP A 189 43.55 24.84 -5.73
CA ASP A 189 44.17 26.03 -5.09
C ASP A 189 44.30 27.15 -6.13
N ARG A 190 43.44 28.19 -5.98
CA ARG A 190 43.42 29.34 -6.88
C ARG A 190 44.76 30.07 -6.97
N THR A 191 45.51 30.16 -5.87
CA THR A 191 46.78 30.86 -5.81
C THR A 191 47.86 30.07 -6.55
N ALA A 192 47.90 28.74 -6.31
CA ALA A 192 48.82 27.85 -7.00
C ALA A 192 48.56 27.75 -8.51
N MET A 193 47.27 27.76 -8.92
CA MET A 193 46.85 27.77 -10.32
C MET A 193 47.25 29.08 -11.03
N ALA A 194 46.96 30.22 -10.40
CA ALA A 194 47.31 31.55 -10.95
C ALA A 194 48.83 31.71 -11.11
N ALA A 195 49.63 31.19 -10.16
CA ALA A 195 51.10 31.22 -10.23
C ALA A 195 51.68 30.39 -11.38
N ARG A 196 50.90 29.45 -11.94
CA ARG A 196 51.31 28.54 -13.01
C ARG A 196 50.55 28.74 -14.30
N ASP A 197 49.74 29.79 -14.40
CA ASP A 197 48.88 30.16 -15.55
C ASP A 197 47.99 28.99 -15.99
N VAL A 198 47.39 28.26 -15.03
CA VAL A 198 46.46 27.14 -15.26
C VAL A 198 45.06 27.57 -14.87
N THR A 199 44.08 27.28 -15.77
CA THR A 199 42.68 27.56 -15.55
C THR A 199 41.91 26.32 -15.10
N VAL A 200 40.71 26.48 -14.56
CA VAL A 200 39.81 25.37 -14.21
C VAL A 200 39.45 24.54 -15.44
N ALA A 201 39.27 25.20 -16.59
CA ALA A 201 38.96 24.53 -17.85
C ALA A 201 40.10 23.62 -18.33
N ASP A 202 41.35 24.01 -18.09
CA ASP A 202 42.51 23.17 -18.43
C ASP A 202 42.51 21.90 -17.57
N VAL A 203 42.26 22.02 -16.26
CA VAL A 203 42.16 20.90 -15.35
C VAL A 203 41.01 19.96 -15.76
N GLU A 204 39.83 20.52 -16.01
CA GLU A 204 38.66 19.74 -16.43
C GLU A 204 38.93 18.99 -17.75
N SER A 205 39.48 19.67 -18.73
CA SER A 205 39.80 19.08 -20.04
C SER A 205 40.75 17.90 -19.92
N VAL A 206 41.82 18.05 -19.12
CA VAL A 206 42.81 17.00 -18.92
C VAL A 206 42.23 15.81 -18.17
N ILE A 207 41.47 16.04 -17.09
CA ILE A 207 40.81 14.96 -16.35
C ILE A 207 39.87 14.21 -17.28
N ARG A 208 39.07 14.90 -18.11
CA ARG A 208 38.15 14.26 -19.05
C ARG A 208 38.88 13.47 -20.16
N SER A 209 40.01 13.93 -20.63
CA SER A 209 40.77 13.25 -21.72
C SER A 209 41.59 12.07 -21.21
N GLU A 210 42.12 12.16 -20.02
CA GLU A 210 43.05 11.15 -19.47
C GLU A 210 42.37 10.07 -18.62
N ASN A 211 41.26 10.42 -17.94
CA ASN A 211 40.48 9.46 -17.12
C ASN A 211 39.43 8.75 -17.98
N VAL A 212 39.88 8.10 -19.05
CA VAL A 212 39.02 7.40 -20.00
C VAL A 212 39.48 5.95 -20.13
N GLU A 213 38.54 5.03 -20.18
CA GLU A 213 38.76 3.63 -20.53
C GLU A 213 38.30 3.44 -21.97
N LEU A 214 39.25 3.30 -22.91
CA LEU A 214 38.94 3.12 -24.33
C LEU A 214 39.06 1.64 -24.73
N PRO A 215 38.05 1.09 -25.43
CA PRO A 215 38.20 -0.22 -26.05
C PRO A 215 39.30 -0.14 -27.13
N ALA A 216 40.35 -0.92 -27.01
CA ALA A 216 41.48 -0.93 -27.92
C ALA A 216 41.32 -1.99 -29.05
N GLY A 217 40.13 -2.60 -29.16
CA GLY A 217 39.84 -3.64 -30.13
C GLY A 217 40.15 -5.04 -29.62
N GLN A 218 40.30 -5.99 -30.53
CA GLN A 218 40.58 -7.38 -30.23
C GLN A 218 41.73 -7.92 -31.10
N VAL A 219 42.45 -8.86 -30.54
CA VAL A 219 43.44 -9.65 -31.30
C VAL A 219 42.82 -11.01 -31.56
N GLU A 220 42.51 -11.25 -32.81
CA GLU A 220 41.94 -12.51 -33.26
C GLU A 220 43.04 -13.52 -33.58
N SER A 221 42.86 -14.76 -33.15
CA SER A 221 43.68 -15.89 -33.54
C SER A 221 42.82 -17.07 -33.96
N LEU A 222 43.42 -18.09 -34.57
CA LEU A 222 42.69 -19.27 -35.05
C LEU A 222 41.94 -20.03 -33.93
N ASN A 223 42.33 -19.85 -32.67
CA ASN A 223 41.78 -20.62 -31.55
C ASN A 223 41.23 -19.77 -30.38
N ARG A 224 41.55 -18.46 -30.34
CA ARG A 224 41.15 -17.57 -29.22
C ARG A 224 41.16 -16.12 -29.67
N ASP A 225 40.17 -15.38 -29.25
CA ASP A 225 40.11 -13.93 -29.37
C ASP A 225 40.46 -13.28 -28.03
N PHE A 226 41.29 -12.26 -28.06
CA PHE A 226 41.69 -11.50 -26.91
C PHE A 226 41.19 -10.07 -27.03
N GLU A 227 40.32 -9.63 -26.12
CA GLU A 227 39.99 -8.22 -26.01
C GLU A 227 41.19 -7.45 -25.47
N VAL A 228 41.56 -6.40 -26.16
CA VAL A 228 42.59 -5.45 -25.71
C VAL A 228 41.88 -4.26 -25.07
N ARG A 229 42.21 -4.00 -23.82
CA ARG A 229 41.70 -2.83 -23.07
C ARG A 229 42.88 -1.94 -22.70
N VAL A 230 42.69 -0.64 -22.87
CA VAL A 230 43.60 0.33 -22.23
C VAL A 230 43.23 0.36 -20.77
N ALA A 231 44.13 -0.07 -19.90
CA ALA A 231 43.93 -0.05 -18.47
C ALA A 231 43.80 1.40 -17.98
N ARG A 232 42.88 1.66 -17.05
CA ARG A 232 42.85 2.94 -16.34
C ARG A 232 44.16 3.17 -15.64
N SER A 233 44.78 4.31 -15.89
CA SER A 233 46.04 4.68 -15.28
C SER A 233 45.88 5.32 -13.89
N PHE A 234 44.66 5.83 -13.60
CA PHE A 234 44.38 6.64 -12.40
C PHE A 234 43.36 5.93 -11.52
N LEU A 235 43.82 5.29 -10.44
CA LEU A 235 43.00 4.56 -9.48
C LEU A 235 43.06 5.15 -8.08
N THR A 236 44.17 5.76 -7.71
CA THR A 236 44.45 6.29 -6.38
C THR A 236 44.54 7.82 -6.38
N PRO A 237 44.38 8.51 -5.25
CA PRO A 237 44.63 9.95 -5.15
C PRO A 237 46.04 10.35 -5.63
N GLU A 238 47.04 9.49 -5.38
CA GLU A 238 48.43 9.70 -5.78
C GLU A 238 48.58 9.63 -7.30
N ASP A 239 47.88 8.72 -7.98
CA ASP A 239 47.87 8.63 -9.43
C ASP A 239 47.29 9.91 -10.06
N PHE A 240 46.12 10.37 -9.55
CA PHE A 240 45.52 11.62 -10.01
C PHE A 240 46.40 12.84 -9.69
N ALA A 241 47.05 12.89 -8.54
CA ALA A 241 47.97 13.97 -8.20
C ALA A 241 49.18 14.05 -9.15
N ALA A 242 49.60 12.90 -9.71
CA ALA A 242 50.69 12.82 -10.67
C ALA A 242 50.30 13.23 -12.09
N LEU A 243 49.02 13.39 -12.39
CA LEU A 243 48.49 13.78 -13.71
C LEU A 243 49.06 15.14 -14.14
N THR A 244 49.65 15.20 -15.34
CA THR A 244 50.19 16.43 -15.91
C THR A 244 49.04 17.26 -16.53
N VAL A 245 48.83 18.46 -15.98
CA VAL A 245 47.76 19.38 -16.38
C VAL A 245 48.24 20.38 -17.42
N ALA A 246 49.47 20.85 -17.31
CA ALA A 246 50.08 21.80 -18.25
C ALA A 246 51.59 21.65 -18.31
N ILE A 247 52.17 22.25 -19.37
CA ILE A 247 53.64 22.37 -19.49
C ILE A 247 53.98 23.85 -19.43
N GLY A 248 54.68 24.26 -18.40
CA GLY A 248 55.14 25.64 -18.23
C GLY A 248 56.10 26.09 -19.34
N ALA A 249 56.29 27.40 -19.46
CA ALA A 249 57.16 28.00 -20.50
C ALA A 249 58.64 27.58 -20.39
N ASP A 250 59.02 27.14 -19.21
CA ASP A 250 60.37 26.59 -18.88
C ASP A 250 60.50 25.10 -19.10
N GLY A 251 59.44 24.43 -19.59
CA GLY A 251 59.37 22.97 -19.79
C GLY A 251 59.02 22.20 -18.52
N TYR A 252 58.69 22.86 -17.40
CA TYR A 252 58.27 22.22 -16.20
C TYR A 252 56.87 21.60 -16.34
N LEU A 253 56.73 20.34 -15.97
CA LEU A 253 55.44 19.64 -15.98
C LEU A 253 54.62 20.01 -14.75
N VAL A 254 53.56 20.81 -14.95
CA VAL A 254 52.63 21.16 -13.86
C VAL A 254 51.71 19.97 -13.63
N ARG A 255 51.87 19.36 -12.45
CA ARG A 255 51.06 18.21 -12.03
C ARG A 255 49.83 18.70 -11.27
N LEU A 256 48.75 17.88 -11.29
CA LEU A 256 47.54 18.18 -10.54
C LEU A 256 47.79 18.39 -9.05
N GLY A 257 48.66 17.60 -8.43
CA GLY A 257 49.10 17.74 -7.04
C GLY A 257 49.86 19.04 -6.73
N ASP A 258 50.39 19.76 -7.74
CA ASP A 258 51.03 21.07 -7.55
C ASP A 258 50.05 22.21 -7.40
N ILE A 259 48.78 22.01 -7.85
CA ILE A 259 47.74 23.03 -7.93
C ILE A 259 46.42 22.62 -7.25
N ALA A 260 46.36 21.37 -6.73
CA ALA A 260 45.18 20.84 -6.08
C ALA A 260 45.55 19.80 -4.99
N LYS A 261 44.66 19.68 -4.02
CA LYS A 261 44.65 18.52 -3.11
C LYS A 261 43.68 17.48 -3.67
N VAL A 262 44.17 16.26 -3.89
CA VAL A 262 43.36 15.14 -4.36
C VAL A 262 43.08 14.18 -3.21
N GLU A 263 41.85 13.81 -3.01
CA GLU A 263 41.43 12.88 -1.96
C GLU A 263 40.27 12.00 -2.37
N LEU A 264 40.27 10.74 -1.92
CA LEU A 264 39.17 9.82 -2.09
C LEU A 264 38.19 10.01 -0.92
N THR A 265 36.98 10.51 -1.20
CA THR A 265 35.98 10.81 -0.19
C THR A 265 34.56 10.52 -0.72
N ALA A 266 33.52 10.91 -0.01
CA ALA A 266 32.15 10.72 -0.47
C ALA A 266 31.73 11.78 -1.50
N VAL A 267 30.87 11.41 -2.45
CA VAL A 267 30.23 12.35 -3.40
C VAL A 267 29.52 13.46 -2.64
N GLU A 268 28.65 13.09 -1.70
CA GLU A 268 27.94 13.98 -0.80
C GLU A 268 28.37 13.71 0.65
N ASP A 269 28.86 14.73 1.33
CA ASP A 269 29.26 14.66 2.75
C ASP A 269 28.16 15.21 3.69
N GLU A 270 27.05 15.73 3.14
CA GLU A 270 25.98 16.41 3.86
C GLU A 270 24.80 15.49 4.23
N THR A 271 24.98 14.18 4.23
CA THR A 271 23.98 13.21 4.67
C THR A 271 24.55 12.34 5.79
N GLU A 272 23.75 12.08 6.82
CA GLU A 272 24.09 11.19 7.90
C GLU A 272 22.87 10.31 8.25
N PHE A 273 23.10 9.01 8.44
CA PHE A 273 22.07 8.08 8.88
C PHE A 273 22.60 7.31 10.09
N ARG A 274 21.88 7.42 11.20
CA ARG A 274 22.20 6.76 12.46
C ARG A 274 21.01 5.96 12.98
N GLY A 275 21.29 4.89 13.70
CA GLY A 275 20.33 4.19 14.52
C GLY A 275 20.98 3.86 15.85
N ASP A 276 20.28 4.10 16.94
CA ASP A 276 20.77 3.93 18.31
C ASP A 276 22.14 4.63 18.54
N GLY A 277 22.31 5.83 17.97
CA GLY A 277 23.55 6.62 18.08
C GLY A 277 24.73 6.12 17.22
N VAL A 278 24.57 5.06 16.44
CA VAL A 278 25.63 4.46 15.61
C VAL A 278 25.39 4.77 14.13
N ASN A 279 26.45 5.15 13.42
CA ASN A 279 26.39 5.33 11.96
C ASN A 279 26.12 4.00 11.26
N MET A 280 25.16 4.01 10.33
CA MET A 280 24.75 2.83 9.57
C MET A 280 24.20 3.23 8.20
N ILE A 281 23.84 2.26 7.38
CA ILE A 281 23.09 2.48 6.15
C ILE A 281 21.79 1.68 6.20
N GLY A 282 20.75 2.18 5.56
CA GLY A 282 19.46 1.49 5.43
C GLY A 282 19.35 0.76 4.11
N LEU A 283 18.76 -0.44 4.13
CA LEU A 283 18.36 -1.21 2.95
C LEU A 283 16.84 -1.27 2.93
N GLY A 284 16.22 -0.49 2.06
CA GLY A 284 14.77 -0.41 1.90
C GLY A 284 14.29 -1.34 0.79
N ILE A 285 13.41 -2.28 1.13
CA ILE A 285 12.80 -3.22 0.17
C ILE A 285 11.55 -2.59 -0.43
N ILE A 286 11.57 -2.33 -1.73
CA ILE A 286 10.43 -1.80 -2.49
C ILE A 286 9.80 -2.95 -3.26
N LYS A 287 8.49 -3.15 -3.07
CA LYS A 287 7.76 -4.22 -3.74
C LYS A 287 7.30 -3.82 -5.15
N GLN A 288 7.03 -4.80 -5.99
CA GLN A 288 6.30 -4.58 -7.25
C GLN A 288 4.84 -4.19 -6.92
N SER A 289 4.25 -3.29 -7.71
CA SER A 289 2.92 -2.71 -7.44
C SER A 289 1.82 -3.74 -7.22
N LYS A 290 1.84 -4.86 -7.94
CA LYS A 290 0.84 -5.93 -7.82
C LYS A 290 1.24 -7.05 -6.86
N ALA A 291 2.44 -7.00 -6.26
CA ALA A 291 2.91 -8.04 -5.37
C ALA A 291 2.23 -7.96 -3.99
N ASN A 292 2.04 -9.14 -3.39
CA ASN A 292 1.50 -9.27 -2.04
C ASN A 292 2.54 -8.81 -1.01
N THR A 293 2.21 -7.79 -0.22
CA THR A 293 3.13 -7.18 0.76
C THR A 293 3.63 -8.19 1.79
N LEU A 294 2.77 -9.08 2.30
CA LEU A 294 3.17 -10.07 3.31
C LEU A 294 4.09 -11.15 2.74
N GLU A 295 3.83 -11.61 1.51
CA GLU A 295 4.68 -12.61 0.86
C GLU A 295 6.06 -12.05 0.56
N VAL A 296 6.13 -10.82 0.02
CA VAL A 296 7.41 -10.13 -0.22
C VAL A 296 8.18 -9.95 1.09
N ALA A 297 7.51 -9.49 2.15
CA ALA A 297 8.15 -9.30 3.44
C ALA A 297 8.69 -10.60 4.05
N ARG A 298 7.92 -11.69 4.00
CA ARG A 298 8.35 -13.02 4.46
C ARG A 298 9.54 -13.52 3.65
N ALA A 299 9.47 -13.46 2.32
CA ALA A 299 10.55 -13.89 1.45
C ALA A 299 11.82 -13.05 1.63
N ALA A 300 11.69 -11.73 1.86
CA ALA A 300 12.81 -10.86 2.16
C ALA A 300 13.47 -11.20 3.52
N ARG A 301 12.68 -11.44 4.58
CA ARG A 301 13.20 -11.89 5.89
C ARG A 301 13.95 -13.22 5.79
N GLU A 302 13.39 -14.19 5.05
CA GLU A 302 14.08 -15.47 4.81
C GLU A 302 15.38 -15.28 4.04
N GLN A 303 15.39 -14.39 3.05
CA GLN A 303 16.61 -14.10 2.30
C GLN A 303 17.65 -13.42 3.18
N ILE A 304 17.25 -12.47 4.04
CA ILE A 304 18.15 -11.83 5.01
C ILE A 304 18.73 -12.84 5.98
N ALA A 305 17.93 -13.74 6.53
CA ALA A 305 18.42 -14.80 7.41
C ALA A 305 19.46 -15.72 6.72
N ARG A 306 19.32 -15.94 5.40
CA ARG A 306 20.35 -16.63 4.61
C ARG A 306 21.61 -15.79 4.37
N ILE A 307 21.43 -14.49 4.17
CA ILE A 307 22.54 -13.54 4.00
C ILE A 307 23.34 -13.44 5.30
N GLU A 308 22.69 -13.32 6.45
CA GLU A 308 23.34 -13.23 7.77
C GLU A 308 24.32 -14.38 8.04
N GLN A 309 23.99 -15.59 7.60
CA GLN A 309 24.87 -16.76 7.73
C GLN A 309 26.19 -16.64 6.93
N SER A 310 26.23 -15.75 5.95
CA SER A 310 27.38 -15.54 5.06
C SER A 310 28.05 -14.17 5.26
N LEU A 311 27.59 -13.38 6.23
CA LEU A 311 28.19 -12.09 6.54
C LEU A 311 29.53 -12.27 7.26
N PRO A 312 30.50 -11.38 7.06
CA PRO A 312 31.67 -11.25 7.92
C PRO A 312 31.28 -10.93 9.36
N ASP A 313 32.05 -11.40 10.35
CA ASP A 313 31.74 -11.24 11.78
C ASP A 313 31.62 -9.78 12.26
N ASN A 314 32.11 -8.82 11.48
CA ASN A 314 32.07 -7.39 11.77
C ASN A 314 30.91 -6.63 11.14
N ILE A 315 30.03 -7.29 10.37
CA ILE A 315 28.87 -6.68 9.71
C ILE A 315 27.58 -7.28 10.27
N PHE A 316 26.64 -6.43 10.63
CA PHE A 316 25.36 -6.82 11.25
C PHE A 316 24.19 -6.21 10.49
N ILE A 317 23.15 -7.01 10.27
CA ILE A 317 21.85 -6.53 9.76
C ILE A 317 20.91 -6.43 10.95
N VAL A 318 20.26 -5.27 11.12
CA VAL A 318 19.31 -5.01 12.19
C VAL A 318 17.98 -4.62 11.57
N PRO A 319 16.85 -5.29 11.93
CA PRO A 319 15.53 -4.84 11.50
C PRO A 319 15.28 -3.41 11.99
N SER A 320 14.68 -2.57 11.15
CA SER A 320 14.33 -1.18 11.51
C SER A 320 12.84 -0.96 11.42
N TYR A 321 12.31 -0.83 10.23
CA TYR A 321 10.88 -0.62 9.98
C TYR A 321 10.32 -1.78 9.16
N ASP A 322 9.12 -2.24 9.53
CA ASP A 322 8.43 -3.32 8.82
C ASP A 322 6.92 -3.09 8.85
N SER A 323 6.37 -2.56 7.74
CA SER A 323 4.94 -2.31 7.60
C SER A 323 4.12 -3.60 7.58
N SER A 324 4.74 -4.73 7.20
CA SER A 324 4.04 -5.99 7.09
C SER A 324 3.59 -6.55 8.43
N VAL A 325 4.26 -6.20 9.53
CA VAL A 325 3.88 -6.62 10.89
C VAL A 325 2.51 -6.05 11.26
N PHE A 326 2.31 -4.75 11.01
CA PHE A 326 1.03 -4.10 11.25
C PHE A 326 -0.08 -4.69 10.37
N ILE A 327 0.20 -4.90 9.08
CA ILE A 327 -0.75 -5.50 8.13
C ILE A 327 -1.12 -6.93 8.57
N GLU A 328 -0.13 -7.76 8.96
CA GLU A 328 -0.36 -9.13 9.40
C GLU A 328 -1.20 -9.19 10.67
N GLN A 329 -0.91 -8.33 11.66
CA GLN A 329 -1.70 -8.22 12.89
C GLN A 329 -3.13 -7.76 12.60
N SER A 330 -3.30 -6.71 11.79
CA SER A 330 -4.62 -6.17 11.43
C SER A 330 -5.49 -7.21 10.71
N ILE A 331 -4.91 -7.96 9.78
CA ILE A 331 -5.62 -9.03 9.07
C ILE A 331 -5.98 -10.16 10.02
N SER A 332 -5.07 -10.58 10.91
CA SER A 332 -5.34 -11.61 11.91
C SER A 332 -6.50 -11.19 12.82
N GLU A 333 -6.52 -9.92 13.25
CA GLU A 333 -7.61 -9.36 14.07
C GLU A 333 -8.96 -9.38 13.33
N VAL A 334 -8.96 -9.04 12.04
CA VAL A 334 -10.19 -9.12 11.23
C VAL A 334 -10.65 -10.56 11.05
N TYR A 335 -9.75 -11.53 10.81
CA TYR A 335 -10.14 -12.94 10.73
C TYR A 335 -10.71 -13.45 12.06
N ASN A 336 -10.12 -13.07 13.18
CA ASN A 336 -10.65 -13.39 14.51
C ASN A 336 -12.04 -12.78 14.71
N THR A 337 -12.21 -11.50 14.35
CA THR A 337 -13.49 -10.80 14.42
C THR A 337 -14.55 -11.45 13.52
N LEU A 338 -14.16 -11.86 12.30
CA LEU A 338 -15.04 -12.59 11.37
C LEU A 338 -15.50 -13.93 11.97
N GLY A 339 -14.57 -14.66 12.58
CA GLY A 339 -14.85 -15.92 13.28
C GLY A 339 -15.79 -15.72 14.48
N ILE A 340 -15.53 -14.71 15.29
CA ILE A 340 -16.38 -14.36 16.45
C ILE A 340 -17.76 -13.92 15.99
N ALA A 341 -17.84 -13.05 14.98
CA ALA A 341 -19.12 -12.59 14.42
C ALA A 341 -19.95 -13.77 13.90
N MET A 342 -19.32 -14.67 13.14
CA MET A 342 -19.97 -15.88 12.64
C MET A 342 -20.47 -16.76 13.78
N LEU A 343 -19.64 -16.98 14.81
CA LEU A 343 -20.03 -17.77 15.98
C LEU A 343 -21.23 -17.13 16.70
N LEU A 344 -21.20 -15.83 16.93
CA LEU A 344 -22.29 -15.10 17.59
C LEU A 344 -23.59 -15.21 16.79
N VAL A 345 -23.52 -15.05 15.47
CA VAL A 345 -24.67 -15.19 14.58
C VAL A 345 -25.27 -16.59 14.71
N VAL A 346 -24.44 -17.65 14.66
CA VAL A 346 -24.88 -19.04 14.80
C VAL A 346 -25.54 -19.25 16.18
N VAL A 347 -24.94 -18.72 17.25
CA VAL A 347 -25.50 -18.80 18.61
C VAL A 347 -26.86 -18.11 18.71
N VAL A 348 -26.97 -16.90 18.16
CA VAL A 348 -28.23 -16.14 18.17
C VAL A 348 -29.30 -16.88 17.39
N ILE A 349 -29.00 -17.37 16.21
CA ILE A 349 -29.96 -18.15 15.40
C ILE A 349 -30.40 -19.41 16.15
N TYR A 350 -29.47 -20.11 16.80
CA TYR A 350 -29.78 -21.29 17.62
C TYR A 350 -30.73 -20.95 18.78
N LEU A 351 -30.49 -19.84 19.46
CA LEU A 351 -31.35 -19.38 20.57
C LEU A 351 -32.78 -19.09 20.10
N PHE A 352 -32.92 -18.50 18.90
CA PHE A 352 -34.26 -18.16 18.36
C PHE A 352 -34.99 -19.36 17.76
N LEU A 353 -34.29 -20.22 17.00
CA LEU A 353 -34.89 -21.35 16.31
C LEU A 353 -35.00 -22.61 17.18
N GLY A 354 -34.16 -22.77 18.20
CA GLY A 354 -34.14 -23.91 19.11
C GLY A 354 -33.81 -25.26 18.45
N ASN A 355 -33.30 -25.26 17.20
CA ASN A 355 -33.07 -26.45 16.40
C ASN A 355 -31.72 -26.38 15.68
N VAL A 356 -30.85 -27.33 15.97
CA VAL A 356 -29.49 -27.41 15.38
C VAL A 356 -29.53 -27.54 13.86
N SER A 357 -30.44 -28.38 13.31
CA SER A 357 -30.58 -28.57 11.86
C SER A 357 -31.01 -27.28 11.14
N ALA A 358 -31.86 -26.48 11.77
CA ALA A 358 -32.27 -25.18 11.26
C ALA A 358 -31.10 -24.17 11.31
N THR A 359 -30.33 -24.17 12.40
CA THR A 359 -29.17 -23.27 12.57
C THR A 359 -28.05 -23.56 11.59
N LEU A 360 -27.85 -24.84 11.20
CA LEU A 360 -26.80 -25.23 10.25
C LEU A 360 -26.99 -24.60 8.87
N ILE A 361 -28.22 -24.32 8.45
CA ILE A 361 -28.52 -23.78 7.13
C ILE A 361 -27.92 -22.37 6.96
N PRO A 362 -28.22 -21.36 7.79
CA PRO A 362 -27.55 -20.06 7.71
C PRO A 362 -26.03 -20.14 7.99
N ALA A 363 -25.59 -21.03 8.89
CA ALA A 363 -24.19 -21.23 9.19
C ALA A 363 -23.37 -21.67 7.97
N VAL A 364 -23.99 -22.33 6.98
CA VAL A 364 -23.35 -22.71 5.70
C VAL A 364 -23.56 -21.65 4.62
N THR A 365 -24.76 -21.05 4.53
CA THR A 365 -25.07 -20.12 3.45
C THR A 365 -24.31 -18.79 3.55
N VAL A 366 -24.04 -18.29 4.76
CA VAL A 366 -23.31 -17.04 4.98
C VAL A 366 -21.86 -17.13 4.48
N PRO A 367 -21.05 -18.12 4.88
CA PRO A 367 -19.69 -18.26 4.31
C PRO A 367 -19.68 -18.39 2.79
N VAL A 368 -20.63 -19.13 2.19
CA VAL A 368 -20.71 -19.25 0.73
C VAL A 368 -20.89 -17.90 0.07
N SER A 369 -21.77 -17.06 0.60
CA SER A 369 -22.05 -15.72 0.06
C SER A 369 -20.85 -14.79 0.17
N LEU A 370 -20.16 -14.81 1.31
CA LEU A 370 -18.95 -14.01 1.54
C LEU A 370 -17.79 -14.45 0.64
N ILE A 371 -17.56 -15.75 0.52
CA ILE A 371 -16.53 -16.30 -0.37
C ILE A 371 -16.83 -15.95 -1.84
N ALA A 372 -18.10 -16.04 -2.25
CA ALA A 372 -18.49 -15.69 -3.61
C ALA A 372 -18.28 -14.21 -3.94
N ALA A 373 -18.33 -13.29 -2.96
CA ALA A 373 -18.06 -11.88 -3.18
C ALA A 373 -16.65 -11.60 -3.72
N PHE A 374 -15.65 -12.42 -3.38
CA PHE A 374 -14.30 -12.29 -3.91
C PHE A 374 -14.22 -12.47 -5.44
N ILE A 375 -15.19 -13.17 -6.07
CA ILE A 375 -15.26 -13.30 -7.52
C ILE A 375 -15.46 -11.93 -8.18
N VAL A 376 -16.39 -11.13 -7.64
CA VAL A 376 -16.66 -9.78 -8.13
C VAL A 376 -15.49 -8.85 -7.83
N MET A 377 -14.90 -8.95 -6.64
CA MET A 377 -13.73 -8.14 -6.28
C MET A 377 -12.57 -8.38 -7.26
N LEU A 378 -12.29 -9.63 -7.61
CA LEU A 378 -11.26 -9.97 -8.59
C LEU A 378 -11.61 -9.45 -9.99
N ALA A 379 -12.85 -9.62 -10.43
CA ALA A 379 -13.31 -9.16 -11.74
C ALA A 379 -13.23 -7.63 -11.91
N LEU A 380 -13.38 -6.89 -10.80
CA LEU A 380 -13.25 -5.42 -10.78
C LEU A 380 -11.82 -4.94 -10.52
N GLY A 381 -10.86 -5.84 -10.30
CA GLY A 381 -9.46 -5.49 -10.04
C GLY A 381 -9.22 -4.91 -8.64
N PHE A 382 -10.07 -5.22 -7.67
CA PHE A 382 -9.96 -4.76 -6.29
C PHE A 382 -8.88 -5.53 -5.52
N SER A 383 -8.63 -5.07 -4.29
CA SER A 383 -7.66 -5.70 -3.39
C SER A 383 -8.33 -6.21 -2.11
N ILE A 384 -7.66 -7.14 -1.44
CA ILE A 384 -7.97 -7.45 -0.05
C ILE A 384 -7.25 -6.41 0.81
N ASN A 385 -8.01 -5.59 1.52
CA ASN A 385 -7.50 -4.54 2.38
C ASN A 385 -8.37 -4.40 3.64
N LEU A 386 -7.96 -3.57 4.58
CA LEU A 386 -8.70 -3.39 5.83
C LEU A 386 -10.15 -2.98 5.61
N LEU A 387 -10.44 -2.13 4.62
CA LEU A 387 -11.80 -1.68 4.33
C LEU A 387 -12.65 -2.78 3.69
N THR A 388 -12.11 -3.54 2.74
CA THR A 388 -12.85 -4.66 2.13
C THR A 388 -13.09 -5.79 3.13
N LEU A 389 -12.15 -6.04 4.04
CA LEU A 389 -12.36 -7.00 5.13
C LEU A 389 -13.39 -6.51 6.14
N LEU A 390 -13.38 -5.21 6.50
CA LEU A 390 -14.41 -4.61 7.33
C LEU A 390 -15.79 -4.67 6.64
N ALA A 391 -15.85 -4.48 5.33
CA ALA A 391 -17.04 -4.68 4.52
C ALA A 391 -17.58 -6.11 4.66
N MET A 392 -16.71 -7.12 4.67
CA MET A 392 -17.10 -8.53 4.86
C MET A 392 -17.65 -8.78 6.27
N VAL A 393 -17.05 -8.19 7.32
CA VAL A 393 -17.56 -8.29 8.69
C VAL A 393 -18.95 -7.67 8.78
N LEU A 394 -19.16 -6.48 8.22
CA LEU A 394 -20.48 -5.84 8.17
C LEU A 394 -21.49 -6.65 7.35
N ALA A 395 -21.06 -7.23 6.25
CA ALA A 395 -21.89 -8.05 5.37
C ALA A 395 -22.44 -9.30 6.08
N ILE A 396 -21.75 -9.86 7.10
CA ILE A 396 -22.27 -11.02 7.86
C ILE A 396 -23.68 -10.76 8.37
N GLY A 397 -23.89 -9.59 9.00
CA GLY A 397 -25.19 -9.23 9.56
C GLY A 397 -26.27 -9.05 8.50
N LEU A 398 -25.91 -8.49 7.33
CA LEU A 398 -26.83 -8.24 6.23
C LEU A 398 -27.16 -9.51 5.45
N VAL A 399 -26.16 -10.37 5.26
CA VAL A 399 -26.26 -11.61 4.49
C VAL A 399 -27.06 -12.69 5.22
N VAL A 400 -26.96 -12.74 6.53
CA VAL A 400 -27.64 -13.76 7.34
C VAL A 400 -29.17 -13.59 7.29
N ASP A 401 -29.67 -12.37 7.17
CA ASP A 401 -31.10 -12.04 7.22
C ASP A 401 -31.88 -12.73 6.09
N ASP A 402 -31.38 -12.70 4.86
CA ASP A 402 -32.00 -13.37 3.71
C ASP A 402 -32.21 -14.87 3.96
N ALA A 403 -31.20 -15.53 4.53
CA ALA A 403 -31.27 -16.97 4.83
C ALA A 403 -32.26 -17.26 5.97
N ILE A 404 -32.32 -16.38 6.98
CA ILE A 404 -33.24 -16.51 8.12
C ILE A 404 -34.69 -16.37 7.66
N VAL A 405 -35.01 -15.34 6.86
CA VAL A 405 -36.38 -15.10 6.38
C VAL A 405 -36.92 -16.30 5.59
N VAL A 406 -36.10 -16.86 4.69
CA VAL A 406 -36.47 -18.05 3.93
C VAL A 406 -36.65 -19.26 4.85
N LEU A 407 -35.72 -19.46 5.74
CA LEU A 407 -35.73 -20.60 6.66
C LEU A 407 -36.92 -20.57 7.61
N GLU A 408 -37.19 -19.41 8.22
CA GLU A 408 -38.31 -19.22 9.16
C GLU A 408 -39.65 -19.55 8.49
N ASN A 409 -39.87 -19.05 7.25
CA ASN A 409 -41.09 -19.34 6.55
C ASN A 409 -41.25 -20.82 6.17
N ILE A 410 -40.16 -21.49 5.81
CA ILE A 410 -40.16 -22.95 5.57
C ILE A 410 -40.47 -23.70 6.90
N HIS A 411 -39.82 -23.31 8.01
CA HIS A 411 -40.02 -23.92 9.32
C HIS A 411 -41.44 -23.75 9.81
N ARG A 412 -42.02 -22.56 9.70
CA ARG A 412 -43.42 -22.28 10.05
C ARG A 412 -44.40 -23.19 9.30
N ARG A 413 -44.16 -23.47 8.00
CA ARG A 413 -45.02 -24.35 7.22
C ARG A 413 -44.86 -25.82 7.64
N ILE A 414 -43.68 -26.26 8.02
CA ILE A 414 -43.45 -27.60 8.55
C ILE A 414 -44.18 -27.77 9.90
N GLU A 415 -44.19 -26.74 10.74
CA GLU A 415 -44.97 -26.74 12.01
C GLU A 415 -46.46 -26.82 11.78
N MET A 416 -46.95 -26.20 10.69
CA MET A 416 -48.36 -26.33 10.26
C MET A 416 -48.72 -27.70 9.70
N GLY A 417 -47.72 -28.62 9.56
CA GLY A 417 -47.94 -29.99 9.13
C GLY A 417 -47.66 -30.27 7.65
N GLU A 418 -47.12 -29.33 6.90
CA GLU A 418 -46.74 -29.56 5.51
C GLU A 418 -45.45 -30.43 5.44
N PRO A 419 -45.34 -31.38 4.47
CA PRO A 419 -44.11 -32.10 4.24
C PRO A 419 -42.95 -31.16 3.90
N ALA A 420 -41.71 -31.44 4.36
CA ALA A 420 -40.55 -30.56 4.24
C ALA A 420 -40.28 -30.09 2.81
N ILE A 421 -40.43 -30.97 1.79
CA ILE A 421 -40.22 -30.62 0.38
C ILE A 421 -41.29 -29.60 -0.08
N LEU A 422 -42.56 -29.79 0.29
CA LEU A 422 -43.66 -28.89 -0.09
C LEU A 422 -43.54 -27.55 0.69
N ALA A 423 -43.18 -27.61 1.96
CA ALA A 423 -42.94 -26.45 2.81
C ALA A 423 -41.78 -25.60 2.25
N ALA A 424 -40.67 -26.23 1.83
CA ALA A 424 -39.53 -25.54 1.20
C ALA A 424 -39.96 -24.89 -0.14
N TYR A 425 -40.68 -25.60 -0.96
CA TYR A 425 -41.18 -25.08 -2.26
C TYR A 425 -42.12 -23.88 -2.11
N ARG A 426 -43.16 -24.00 -1.26
CA ARG A 426 -44.14 -22.95 -1.06
C ARG A 426 -43.60 -21.82 -0.20
N GLY A 427 -42.91 -22.14 0.88
CA GLY A 427 -42.35 -21.17 1.80
C GLY A 427 -41.37 -20.22 1.12
N THR A 428 -40.44 -20.74 0.33
CA THR A 428 -39.51 -19.89 -0.42
C THR A 428 -40.21 -19.04 -1.47
N ARG A 429 -41.26 -19.56 -2.11
CA ARG A 429 -41.98 -18.82 -3.13
C ARG A 429 -42.78 -17.63 -2.57
N GLU A 430 -43.25 -17.72 -1.33
CA GLU A 430 -43.94 -16.62 -0.65
C GLU A 430 -43.03 -15.44 -0.34
N VAL A 431 -41.82 -15.73 0.18
CA VAL A 431 -40.90 -14.69 0.62
C VAL A 431 -39.86 -14.31 -0.42
N GLY A 432 -39.76 -15.08 -1.51
CA GLY A 432 -38.67 -14.89 -2.47
C GLY A 432 -38.70 -13.54 -3.19
N PHE A 433 -39.88 -12.95 -3.43
CA PHE A 433 -39.97 -11.58 -3.97
C PHE A 433 -39.48 -10.55 -2.93
N ALA A 434 -39.81 -10.76 -1.66
CA ALA A 434 -39.36 -9.90 -0.57
C ALA A 434 -37.85 -9.94 -0.45
N VAL A 435 -37.20 -11.12 -0.51
CA VAL A 435 -35.75 -11.29 -0.48
C VAL A 435 -35.06 -10.54 -1.62
N VAL A 436 -35.56 -10.65 -2.85
CA VAL A 436 -35.03 -9.90 -4.00
C VAL A 436 -35.21 -8.40 -3.81
N ALA A 437 -36.36 -7.97 -3.30
CA ALA A 437 -36.62 -6.55 -3.06
C ALA A 437 -35.72 -5.97 -1.98
N THR A 438 -35.52 -6.67 -0.85
CA THR A 438 -34.59 -6.24 0.22
C THR A 438 -33.16 -6.18 -0.28
N THR A 439 -32.72 -7.16 -1.06
CA THR A 439 -31.39 -7.17 -1.70
C THR A 439 -31.18 -5.94 -2.59
N LEU A 440 -32.14 -5.62 -3.45
CA LEU A 440 -32.08 -4.44 -4.33
C LEU A 440 -32.05 -3.13 -3.53
N VAL A 441 -32.84 -3.04 -2.45
CA VAL A 441 -32.81 -1.89 -1.56
C VAL A 441 -31.44 -1.74 -0.89
N LEU A 442 -30.87 -2.82 -0.35
CA LEU A 442 -29.55 -2.79 0.27
C LEU A 442 -28.46 -2.39 -0.74
N ILE A 443 -28.46 -2.96 -1.93
CA ILE A 443 -27.53 -2.55 -2.99
C ILE A 443 -27.70 -1.06 -3.31
N SER A 444 -28.94 -0.57 -3.41
CA SER A 444 -29.24 0.85 -3.69
C SER A 444 -28.73 1.80 -2.61
N VAL A 445 -28.56 1.34 -1.37
CA VAL A 445 -27.97 2.14 -0.28
C VAL A 445 -26.47 2.30 -0.43
N PHE A 446 -25.77 1.26 -0.91
CA PHE A 446 -24.31 1.28 -1.02
C PHE A 446 -23.81 1.82 -2.37
N VAL A 447 -24.55 1.64 -3.46
CA VAL A 447 -24.17 2.10 -4.81
C VAL A 447 -23.85 3.60 -4.88
N PRO A 448 -24.54 4.53 -4.20
CA PRO A 448 -24.18 5.95 -4.21
C PRO A 448 -22.78 6.26 -3.72
N LEU A 449 -22.19 5.42 -2.86
CA LEU A 449 -20.81 5.60 -2.39
C LEU A 449 -19.78 5.47 -3.52
N VAL A 450 -20.11 4.75 -4.58
CA VAL A 450 -19.26 4.58 -5.77
C VAL A 450 -19.11 5.89 -6.57
N PHE A 451 -20.07 6.80 -6.44
CA PHE A 451 -20.07 8.08 -7.14
C PHE A 451 -19.44 9.22 -6.33
N LEU A 452 -18.90 8.91 -5.16
CA LEU A 452 -18.12 9.89 -4.42
C LEU A 452 -16.82 10.21 -5.16
N GLU A 453 -16.47 11.47 -5.23
CA GLU A 453 -15.23 11.93 -5.88
C GLU A 453 -14.06 11.99 -4.89
N GLY A 454 -12.85 12.01 -5.43
CA GLY A 454 -11.62 12.16 -4.66
C GLY A 454 -11.18 10.88 -3.92
N ASN A 455 -10.26 11.03 -2.98
CA ASN A 455 -9.67 9.92 -2.22
C ASN A 455 -10.73 9.16 -1.40
N VAL A 456 -11.71 9.88 -0.85
CA VAL A 456 -12.83 9.29 -0.11
C VAL A 456 -13.65 8.35 -1.01
N GLY A 457 -13.93 8.78 -2.23
CA GLY A 457 -14.64 7.95 -3.21
C GLY A 457 -13.89 6.65 -3.51
N ARG A 458 -12.59 6.71 -3.77
CA ARG A 458 -11.77 5.51 -4.02
C ARG A 458 -11.76 4.55 -2.84
N LEU A 459 -11.58 5.07 -1.61
CA LEU A 459 -11.62 4.27 -0.39
C LEU A 459 -12.93 3.50 -0.25
N PHE A 460 -14.06 4.19 -0.43
CA PHE A 460 -15.37 3.60 -0.20
C PHE A 460 -15.94 2.83 -1.40
N THR A 461 -15.36 2.97 -2.60
CA THR A 461 -15.81 2.21 -3.78
C THR A 461 -15.60 0.71 -3.59
N GLU A 462 -14.39 0.28 -3.18
CA GLU A 462 -14.12 -1.14 -2.93
C GLU A 462 -14.98 -1.69 -1.79
N PHE A 463 -15.11 -0.92 -0.70
CA PHE A 463 -15.98 -1.25 0.44
C PHE A 463 -17.45 -1.45 0.01
N ALA A 464 -18.01 -0.48 -0.70
CA ALA A 464 -19.42 -0.50 -1.11
C ALA A 464 -19.73 -1.65 -2.06
N LEU A 465 -18.88 -1.87 -3.07
CA LEU A 465 -19.08 -2.94 -4.05
C LEU A 465 -18.81 -4.33 -3.46
N ALA A 466 -17.91 -4.46 -2.49
CA ALA A 466 -17.71 -5.71 -1.75
C ALA A 466 -18.98 -6.10 -0.96
N ILE A 467 -19.60 -5.16 -0.25
CA ILE A 467 -20.87 -5.39 0.45
C ILE A 467 -21.98 -5.72 -0.56
N ALA A 468 -22.12 -4.92 -1.63
CA ALA A 468 -23.13 -5.15 -2.64
C ALA A 468 -23.02 -6.54 -3.29
N ALA A 469 -21.80 -6.99 -3.57
CA ALA A 469 -21.53 -8.33 -4.08
C ALA A 469 -21.91 -9.42 -3.05
N ALA A 470 -21.51 -9.28 -1.79
CA ALA A 470 -21.85 -10.22 -0.72
C ALA A 470 -23.38 -10.35 -0.55
N VAL A 471 -24.11 -9.22 -0.54
CA VAL A 471 -25.57 -9.18 -0.43
C VAL A 471 -26.23 -9.77 -1.69
N ALA A 472 -25.70 -9.52 -2.88
CA ALA A 472 -26.24 -10.12 -4.11
C ALA A 472 -26.09 -11.65 -4.10
N PHE A 473 -24.90 -12.16 -3.70
CA PHE A 473 -24.71 -13.60 -3.56
C PHE A 473 -25.50 -14.21 -2.40
N SER A 474 -25.79 -13.42 -1.33
CA SER A 474 -26.69 -13.83 -0.26
C SER A 474 -28.06 -14.20 -0.80
N SER A 475 -28.64 -13.34 -1.61
CA SER A 475 -29.96 -13.59 -2.22
C SER A 475 -29.93 -14.85 -3.10
N VAL A 476 -28.85 -15.06 -3.88
CA VAL A 476 -28.70 -16.27 -4.69
C VAL A 476 -28.60 -17.54 -3.81
N THR A 477 -27.79 -17.52 -2.76
CA THR A 477 -27.63 -18.66 -1.85
C THR A 477 -28.89 -18.89 -0.99
N ALA A 478 -29.54 -17.83 -0.52
CA ALA A 478 -30.80 -17.91 0.21
C ALA A 478 -31.95 -18.48 -0.62
N LEU A 479 -31.96 -18.26 -1.94
CA LEU A 479 -32.98 -18.80 -2.84
C LEU A 479 -32.62 -20.15 -3.47
N THR A 480 -31.39 -20.61 -3.31
CA THR A 480 -30.92 -21.90 -3.84
C THR A 480 -30.55 -22.90 -2.75
N LEU A 481 -29.57 -22.55 -1.91
CA LEU A 481 -29.01 -23.42 -0.90
C LEU A 481 -29.94 -23.59 0.30
N SER A 482 -30.52 -22.48 0.81
CA SER A 482 -31.40 -22.54 1.99
C SER A 482 -32.65 -23.40 1.77
N PRO A 483 -33.42 -23.27 0.67
CA PRO A 483 -34.59 -24.12 0.45
C PRO A 483 -34.20 -25.58 0.16
N MET A 484 -33.09 -25.82 -0.51
CA MET A 484 -32.59 -27.18 -0.75
C MET A 484 -32.22 -27.85 0.57
N LEU A 485 -31.40 -27.21 1.41
CA LEU A 485 -31.04 -27.76 2.72
C LEU A 485 -32.26 -27.86 3.64
N GLY A 486 -33.17 -26.88 3.60
CA GLY A 486 -34.43 -26.90 4.35
C GLY A 486 -35.30 -28.11 4.00
N SER A 487 -35.39 -28.49 2.71
CA SER A 487 -36.14 -29.65 2.27
C SER A 487 -35.58 -31.00 2.76
N ILE A 488 -34.28 -31.07 3.06
CA ILE A 488 -33.55 -32.29 3.46
C ILE A 488 -33.39 -32.35 4.97
N LEU A 489 -32.98 -31.26 5.60
CA LEU A 489 -32.54 -31.24 6.99
C LEU A 489 -33.66 -30.93 7.99
N LEU A 490 -34.68 -30.18 7.57
CA LEU A 490 -35.75 -29.77 8.47
C LEU A 490 -36.77 -30.92 8.64
N LYS A 491 -37.04 -31.23 9.89
CA LYS A 491 -38.08 -32.20 10.31
C LYS A 491 -38.91 -31.58 11.39
N LYS A 492 -40.17 -32.02 11.52
CA LYS A 492 -41.00 -31.66 12.69
C LYS A 492 -40.28 -32.20 13.92
N SER A 493 -39.74 -31.32 14.74
CA SER A 493 -38.96 -31.68 15.92
C SER A 493 -39.74 -31.36 17.17
N GLU A 494 -39.80 -32.31 18.12
CA GLU A 494 -40.22 -32.00 19.48
C GLU A 494 -39.06 -31.22 20.14
N ARG A 495 -39.35 -29.98 20.61
CA ARG A 495 -38.35 -29.11 21.22
C ARG A 495 -37.85 -29.73 22.55
N SER A 496 -36.56 -29.61 22.80
CA SER A 496 -35.95 -30.07 24.06
C SER A 496 -36.41 -29.19 25.25
N GLY A 497 -36.21 -29.66 26.49
CA GLY A 497 -36.59 -28.92 27.68
C GLY A 497 -36.04 -27.47 27.76
N PHE A 498 -34.83 -27.23 27.24
CA PHE A 498 -34.24 -25.89 27.16
C PHE A 498 -34.97 -25.03 26.12
N GLY A 499 -35.32 -25.58 24.95
CA GLY A 499 -36.12 -24.86 23.95
C GLY A 499 -37.50 -24.45 24.47
N ASN A 500 -38.16 -25.28 25.26
CA ASN A 500 -39.44 -24.96 25.88
C ASN A 500 -39.34 -23.84 26.96
N TRP A 501 -38.25 -23.78 27.70
CA TRP A 501 -37.99 -22.70 28.63
C TRP A 501 -37.78 -21.37 27.91
N LEU A 502 -37.02 -21.39 26.82
CA LEU A 502 -36.76 -20.23 25.96
C LEU A 502 -38.05 -19.70 25.34
N ASP A 503 -38.89 -20.59 24.76
CA ASP A 503 -40.20 -20.24 24.20
C ASP A 503 -41.12 -19.59 25.23
N ASN A 504 -41.17 -20.12 26.45
CA ASN A 504 -41.99 -19.51 27.51
C ASN A 504 -41.48 -18.13 27.90
N SER A 505 -40.18 -17.91 27.85
CA SER A 505 -39.57 -16.59 28.11
C SER A 505 -39.89 -15.61 26.99
N PHE A 506 -39.79 -16.02 25.72
CA PHE A 506 -40.16 -15.20 24.55
C PHE A 506 -41.66 -14.89 24.52
N LYS A 507 -42.55 -15.84 24.83
CA LYS A 507 -44.01 -15.61 24.95
C LYS A 507 -44.38 -14.57 26.02
N LYS A 508 -43.65 -14.54 27.12
CA LYS A 508 -43.84 -13.51 28.15
C LYS A 508 -43.41 -12.13 27.64
N LEU A 509 -42.28 -12.07 26.90
CA LEU A 509 -41.76 -10.85 26.29
C LEU A 509 -42.71 -10.33 25.20
N GLU A 510 -43.23 -11.22 24.34
CA GLU A 510 -44.25 -10.94 23.33
C GLU A 510 -45.55 -10.40 23.95
N GLY A 511 -46.02 -11.03 25.00
CA GLY A 511 -47.21 -10.52 25.73
C GLY A 511 -46.99 -9.14 26.35
N GLY A 512 -45.78 -8.89 26.89
CA GLY A 512 -45.37 -7.57 27.41
C GLY A 512 -45.32 -6.51 26.30
N TYR A 513 -44.73 -6.86 25.15
CA TYR A 513 -44.68 -6.00 23.96
C TYR A 513 -46.08 -5.70 23.41
N PHE A 514 -46.92 -6.71 23.24
CA PHE A 514 -48.30 -6.57 22.75
C PHE A 514 -49.12 -5.61 23.65
N ASN A 515 -49.02 -5.75 24.95
CA ASN A 515 -49.70 -4.86 25.90
C ASN A 515 -49.16 -3.42 25.87
N SER A 516 -47.82 -3.26 25.74
CA SER A 516 -47.19 -1.96 25.60
C SER A 516 -47.59 -1.28 24.29
N LEU A 517 -47.54 -2.01 23.18
CA LEU A 517 -47.91 -1.53 21.83
C LEU A 517 -49.37 -1.10 21.82
N GLY A 518 -50.25 -1.91 22.39
CA GLY A 518 -51.70 -1.58 22.52
C GLY A 518 -51.94 -0.26 23.26
N LYS A 519 -51.20 0.01 24.34
CA LYS A 519 -51.27 1.30 25.05
C LYS A 519 -50.70 2.46 24.23
N THR A 520 -49.61 2.22 23.54
CA THR A 520 -48.86 3.24 22.78
C THR A 520 -49.65 3.72 21.55
N ILE A 521 -50.29 2.81 20.81
CA ILE A 521 -51.08 3.14 19.62
C ILE A 521 -52.24 4.10 19.98
N HIS A 522 -52.79 4.02 21.18
CA HIS A 522 -53.87 4.90 21.65
C HIS A 522 -53.38 6.26 22.16
N GLN A 523 -52.07 6.52 22.18
CA GLN A 523 -51.46 7.77 22.68
C GLN A 523 -50.54 8.42 21.62
N PRO A 524 -51.09 8.89 20.45
CA PRO A 524 -50.28 9.41 19.35
C PRO A 524 -49.46 10.65 19.75
N ILE A 525 -49.98 11.50 20.63
CA ILE A 525 -49.25 12.71 21.10
C ILE A 525 -48.01 12.36 21.89
N MET A 526 -48.07 11.33 22.75
CA MET A 526 -46.90 10.85 23.51
C MET A 526 -45.82 10.29 22.58
N MET A 527 -46.22 9.58 21.49
CA MET A 527 -45.26 9.07 20.48
C MET A 527 -44.61 10.19 19.69
N MET A 528 -45.38 11.23 19.31
CA MET A 528 -44.82 12.40 18.65
C MET A 528 -43.82 13.15 19.56
N LEU A 529 -44.11 13.26 20.85
CA LEU A 529 -43.22 13.90 21.81
C LEU A 529 -41.93 13.08 22.02
N LEU A 530 -42.06 11.75 22.11
CA LEU A 530 -40.89 10.85 22.22
C LEU A 530 -40.01 10.92 20.98
N LEU A 531 -40.62 10.96 19.77
CA LEU A 531 -39.92 11.16 18.50
C LEU A 531 -39.19 12.52 18.48
N ALA A 532 -39.89 13.60 18.89
CA ALA A 532 -39.27 14.93 18.95
C ALA A 532 -38.09 15.00 19.92
N VAL A 533 -38.19 14.33 21.09
CA VAL A 533 -37.08 14.21 22.04
C VAL A 533 -35.93 13.42 21.41
N ALA A 534 -36.21 12.30 20.74
CA ALA A 534 -35.16 11.52 20.06
C ALA A 534 -34.45 12.32 18.99
N VAL A 535 -35.17 13.05 18.14
CA VAL A 535 -34.59 13.93 17.11
C VAL A 535 -33.76 15.05 17.75
N GLY A 536 -34.24 15.66 18.84
CA GLY A 536 -33.49 16.66 19.59
C GLY A 536 -32.20 16.13 20.19
N LEU A 537 -32.22 14.91 20.72
CA LEU A 537 -31.02 14.23 21.25
C LEU A 537 -30.02 13.90 20.12
N ILE A 538 -30.51 13.41 18.96
CA ILE A 538 -29.66 13.14 17.79
C ILE A 538 -28.96 14.43 17.36
N TYR A 539 -29.71 15.54 17.23
CA TYR A 539 -29.15 16.83 16.84
C TYR A 539 -28.07 17.32 17.84
N GLN A 540 -28.33 17.17 19.14
CA GLN A 540 -27.39 17.57 20.20
C GLN A 540 -26.13 16.69 20.21
N LEU A 541 -26.28 15.37 20.00
CA LEU A 541 -25.14 14.44 19.98
C LEU A 541 -24.29 14.65 18.75
N GLN A 542 -24.90 14.88 17.58
CA GLN A 542 -24.17 15.13 16.34
C GLN A 542 -23.21 16.31 16.43
N GLN A 543 -23.57 17.37 17.20
CA GLN A 543 -22.69 18.52 17.41
C GLN A 543 -21.49 18.23 18.32
N ARG A 544 -21.50 17.14 19.08
CA ARG A 544 -20.45 16.75 20.04
C ARG A 544 -19.51 15.68 19.53
N ILE A 545 -19.90 14.98 18.47
CA ILE A 545 -19.06 13.94 17.86
C ILE A 545 -18.06 14.62 16.93
N PRO A 546 -16.75 14.49 17.21
CA PRO A 546 -15.74 15.00 16.28
C PRO A 546 -15.82 14.25 14.95
N ALA A 547 -15.67 14.99 13.86
CA ALA A 547 -15.57 14.40 12.52
C ALA A 547 -14.10 14.08 12.25
N GLU A 548 -13.80 12.81 12.08
CA GLU A 548 -12.47 12.32 11.71
C GLU A 548 -12.58 11.51 10.41
N PHE A 549 -11.53 11.57 9.58
CA PHE A 549 -11.51 10.83 8.33
C PHE A 549 -11.29 9.33 8.58
N THR A 550 -10.33 9.01 9.45
CA THR A 550 -10.06 7.66 9.95
C THR A 550 -9.82 7.73 11.46
N PRO A 551 -10.18 6.70 12.22
CA PRO A 551 -9.82 6.62 13.63
C PRO A 551 -8.31 6.73 13.82
N LYS A 552 -7.88 7.33 14.93
CA LYS A 552 -6.46 7.38 15.28
C LYS A 552 -5.98 5.97 15.61
N GLU A 553 -4.95 5.53 14.90
CA GLU A 553 -4.31 4.24 15.12
C GLU A 553 -2.97 4.43 15.82
N ASP A 554 -2.70 3.60 16.82
CA ASP A 554 -1.38 3.50 17.43
C ASP A 554 -0.55 2.47 16.66
N ARG A 555 0.46 2.95 15.94
CA ARG A 555 1.39 2.10 15.16
C ARG A 555 2.71 1.87 15.91
N SER A 556 2.78 2.28 17.17
CA SER A 556 3.98 2.22 18.01
C SER A 556 5.20 2.88 17.37
N ASN A 557 4.99 3.87 16.50
CA ASN A 557 6.03 4.68 15.89
C ASN A 557 5.59 6.14 15.77
N PHE A 558 6.54 7.04 15.80
CA PHE A 558 6.34 8.46 15.55
C PHE A 558 7.54 9.07 14.83
N PHE A 559 7.29 10.12 14.09
CA PHE A 559 8.33 10.86 13.38
C PHE A 559 8.52 12.23 14.03
N ILE A 560 9.78 12.60 14.25
CA ILE A 560 10.18 13.94 14.67
C ILE A 560 10.84 14.61 13.47
N ILE A 561 10.22 15.68 12.97
CA ILE A 561 10.79 16.48 11.88
C ILE A 561 11.44 17.70 12.49
N MET A 562 12.76 17.77 12.40
CA MET A 562 13.52 18.93 12.83
C MET A 562 13.86 19.81 11.63
N GLN A 563 13.46 21.06 11.68
CA GLN A 563 13.80 22.06 10.67
C GLN A 563 14.67 23.14 11.31
N SER A 564 15.88 23.30 10.80
CA SER A 564 16.80 24.33 11.26
C SER A 564 16.54 25.65 10.55
N GLN A 565 17.18 26.73 11.06
CA GLN A 565 17.11 28.03 10.44
C GLN A 565 17.78 28.03 9.07
N GLU A 566 17.30 28.89 8.17
CA GLU A 566 17.91 29.09 6.86
C GLU A 566 19.39 29.47 6.98
N GLY A 567 20.26 28.79 6.21
CA GLY A 567 21.71 28.97 6.26
C GLY A 567 22.44 28.19 7.36
N ALA A 568 21.75 27.34 8.12
CA ALA A 568 22.42 26.45 9.06
C ALA A 568 23.32 25.45 8.33
N SER A 569 24.56 25.26 8.83
CA SER A 569 25.47 24.26 8.27
C SER A 569 25.06 22.83 8.62
N PHE A 570 25.54 21.86 7.85
CA PHE A 570 25.33 20.43 8.10
C PHE A 570 25.77 20.03 9.51
N GLU A 571 26.96 20.48 9.96
CA GLU A 571 27.50 20.18 11.27
C GLU A 571 26.66 20.76 12.41
N SER A 572 26.03 21.95 12.19
CA SER A 572 25.10 22.51 13.15
C SER A 572 23.82 21.68 13.25
N ASN A 573 23.29 21.21 12.10
CA ASN A 573 22.12 20.36 12.04
C ASN A 573 22.39 18.99 12.68
N SER A 574 23.51 18.37 12.36
CA SER A 574 23.91 17.07 12.93
C SER A 574 24.04 17.14 14.45
N ARG A 575 24.64 18.24 14.97
CA ARG A 575 24.76 18.49 16.42
C ARG A 575 23.43 18.65 17.13
N ASN A 576 22.51 19.42 16.53
CA ASN A 576 21.17 19.62 17.07
C ASN A 576 20.35 18.34 17.03
N LEU A 577 20.44 17.59 15.94
CA LEU A 577 19.77 16.30 15.80
C LEU A 577 20.25 15.30 16.85
N LYS A 578 21.57 15.28 17.12
CA LYS A 578 22.14 14.42 18.16
C LYS A 578 21.60 14.75 19.56
N GLN A 579 21.37 16.03 19.87
CA GLN A 579 20.74 16.42 21.14
C GLN A 579 19.29 15.92 21.23
N VAL A 580 18.54 15.95 20.12
CA VAL A 580 17.18 15.41 20.07
C VAL A 580 17.22 13.88 20.22
N GLU A 581 18.16 13.20 19.56
CA GLU A 581 18.40 11.76 19.68
C GLU A 581 18.70 11.36 21.14
N ASP A 582 19.63 12.07 21.79
CA ASP A 582 19.98 11.83 23.19
C ASP A 582 18.76 11.97 24.14
N ILE A 583 17.90 12.98 23.91
CA ILE A 583 16.66 13.17 24.68
C ILE A 583 15.68 12.03 24.44
N VAL A 584 15.50 11.60 23.19
CA VAL A 584 14.57 10.50 22.87
C VAL A 584 15.06 9.16 23.44
N MET A 585 16.38 8.95 23.49
CA MET A 585 16.96 7.74 24.06
C MET A 585 16.90 7.69 25.60
N GLU A 586 16.64 8.81 26.27
CA GLU A 586 16.49 8.88 27.73
C GLU A 586 15.07 8.43 28.20
N TYR A 587 14.09 8.41 27.30
CA TYR A 587 12.70 7.99 27.55
C TYR A 587 12.42 6.58 27.03
#